data_fdeb691878a620e15f6c6d008fee2c80
#
_entry.id   fdeb691878a620e15f6c6d008fee2c80
#
_cell.length_a   1.000
_cell.length_b   1.000
_cell.length_c   1.000
_cell.angle_alpha   90.00
_cell.angle_beta   90.00
_cell.angle_gamma   90.00
#
_symmetry.space_group_name_H-M   'P 1'
#
loop_
_entity.id
_entity.type
_entity.pdbx_description
1 polymer ?
#
loop_
_entity_poly.entity_id
_entity_poly.type
_entity_poly.pdbx_seq_one_letter_code
_entity_poly.pdbx_strand_id
1 'polypeptide(L)'
;MIRIINLRVAVTVKSDIKSIVEKKYPPLRGAIETIHVVRRAVDARKKPNIVFVYTLFIEVHNEAQVMKKLGKEKDVSVFAAEDPEPIVLGAKPLAHRPVVMGFGPAGMLAAFYLAREGYRPIVLERGQDVDTRSHDVETFWKKGIFKPESNVQFGEGGAGTFSDGKLTTRITHPRLHEISKYFVEFGAPEEILYKHKPHVGTDKLRTMVKAMRERIIEWGGEVRFGSKVTDLFIENDRIVGVEVNGSERIDTTVVLSGVGHSARDTYEMLYKRNVEMTAKPFAIGVRIEHDQAVIDESQYGVEPSSLGLGAAEYSLVYHDKESGRTAYSFCMCPGGQVVASASEEGGVVVNGMSLYARDSGVANSAIVVNVGPDDFGTHPLDGVAFQREWERKAYELGGSNFHAPAQTVGQFLGLSQAPSVQNSIYSYEPGVVNCDLHDCLPSFVTSVLERALPYWGRRIRGFDDPAVCMTGVETRTSAPLRMGRNEERISPTVGGFYPMGEGAGYAGGIMSAALDGAETAILCMAKYAKPN
;
A
#
# COMPACT_ATOMS: atom_id res chain seq x y z
N MET A 1 3.69 25.75 20.65
CA MET A 1 3.81 24.40 21.29
C MET A 1 5.27 24.01 21.48
N ILE A 2 5.57 23.23 22.50
CA ILE A 2 6.92 22.66 22.74
C ILE A 2 6.95 21.25 22.10
N ARG A 3 7.96 21.00 21.26
CA ARG A 3 8.23 19.66 20.70
C ARG A 3 9.31 18.98 21.52
N ILE A 4 9.04 17.76 21.98
CA ILE A 4 10.02 16.85 22.56
C ILE A 4 10.20 15.66 21.60
N ILE A 5 11.45 15.40 21.21
CA ILE A 5 11.82 14.23 20.38
C ILE A 5 12.65 13.24 21.22
N ASN A 6 12.78 11.99 20.74
CA ASN A 6 13.62 10.95 21.35
C ASN A 6 13.35 10.67 22.84
N LEU A 7 12.13 10.91 23.34
CA LEU A 7 11.77 10.52 24.69
C LEU A 7 11.68 8.99 24.77
N ARG A 8 12.69 8.38 25.38
CA ARG A 8 12.82 6.92 25.52
C ARG A 8 12.18 6.46 26.83
N VAL A 9 11.25 5.52 26.74
CA VAL A 9 10.52 4.96 27.89
C VAL A 9 10.56 3.44 27.77
N ALA A 10 11.02 2.73 28.80
CA ALA A 10 11.02 1.27 28.79
C ALA A 10 9.57 0.75 28.65
N VAL A 11 9.37 -0.29 27.84
CA VAL A 11 8.03 -0.85 27.58
C VAL A 11 7.35 -1.39 28.86
N THR A 12 8.13 -1.69 29.87
CA THR A 12 7.65 -2.14 31.19
C THR A 12 7.13 -1.02 32.09
N VAL A 13 7.35 0.26 31.73
CA VAL A 13 6.89 1.42 32.51
C VAL A 13 5.40 1.65 32.26
N LYS A 14 4.60 1.56 33.34
CA LYS A 14 3.13 1.75 33.28
C LYS A 14 2.67 3.17 33.66
N SER A 15 3.59 4.09 33.96
CA SER A 15 3.25 5.48 34.28
C SER A 15 2.70 6.21 33.06
N ASP A 16 1.76 7.14 33.26
CA ASP A 16 1.25 7.98 32.20
C ASP A 16 2.35 8.90 31.63
N ILE A 17 2.16 9.32 30.38
CA ILE A 17 3.18 10.09 29.64
C ILE A 17 3.46 11.45 30.28
N LYS A 18 2.46 12.08 30.93
CA LYS A 18 2.60 13.38 31.59
C LYS A 18 3.54 13.27 32.79
N SER A 19 3.34 12.27 33.64
CA SER A 19 4.21 11.98 34.80
C SER A 19 5.66 11.71 34.37
N ILE A 20 5.85 10.98 33.26
CA ILE A 20 7.19 10.69 32.71
C ILE A 20 7.86 11.99 32.23
N VAL A 21 7.13 12.84 31.50
CA VAL A 21 7.63 14.12 30.98
C VAL A 21 7.98 15.07 32.12
N GLU A 22 7.11 15.23 33.12
CA GLU A 22 7.33 16.10 34.27
C GLU A 22 8.52 15.64 35.15
N LYS A 23 8.74 14.34 35.24
CA LYS A 23 9.91 13.77 35.94
C LYS A 23 11.20 14.05 35.20
N LYS A 24 11.21 13.89 33.87
CA LYS A 24 12.41 14.07 33.05
C LYS A 24 12.73 15.54 32.80
N TYR A 25 11.71 16.38 32.68
CA TYR A 25 11.84 17.82 32.40
C TYR A 25 11.16 18.64 33.50
N PRO A 26 11.81 18.87 34.67
CA PRO A 26 11.21 19.57 35.80
C PRO A 26 10.58 20.93 35.49
N PRO A 27 11.08 21.74 34.54
CA PRO A 27 10.44 23.00 34.16
C PRO A 27 9.02 22.87 33.57
N LEU A 28 8.62 21.68 33.14
CA LEU A 28 7.27 21.39 32.63
C LEU A 28 6.28 21.03 33.75
N ARG A 29 6.74 20.77 34.96
CA ARG A 29 5.88 20.37 36.08
C ARG A 29 4.86 21.46 36.40
N GLY A 30 3.57 21.09 36.33
CA GLY A 30 2.46 22.01 36.55
C GLY A 30 2.25 23.07 35.47
N ALA A 31 3.06 23.09 34.41
CA ALA A 31 2.91 24.00 33.29
C ALA A 31 2.17 23.37 32.10
N ILE A 32 2.03 22.06 32.08
CA ILE A 32 1.44 21.31 30.95
C ILE A 32 -0.07 21.44 30.94
N GLU A 33 -0.60 21.98 29.87
CA GLU A 33 -2.05 22.00 29.53
C GLU A 33 -2.43 20.70 28.81
N THR A 34 -1.80 20.43 27.67
CA THR A 34 -2.11 19.29 26.82
C THR A 34 -0.83 18.60 26.31
N ILE A 35 -0.86 17.28 26.18
CA ILE A 35 0.19 16.50 25.53
C ILE A 35 -0.42 15.74 24.36
N HIS A 36 0.13 15.97 23.18
CA HIS A 36 -0.18 15.22 21.98
C HIS A 36 0.96 14.25 21.66
N VAL A 37 0.67 12.95 21.64
CA VAL A 37 1.61 11.95 21.14
C VAL A 37 1.57 11.99 19.62
N VAL A 38 2.64 12.48 19.01
CA VAL A 38 2.74 12.63 17.54
C VAL A 38 3.40 11.41 16.91
N ARG A 39 4.30 10.76 17.66
CA ARG A 39 4.97 9.55 17.21
C ARG A 39 5.31 8.65 18.37
N ARG A 40 5.03 7.35 18.21
CA ARG A 40 5.47 6.29 19.10
C ARG A 40 6.11 5.18 18.27
N ALA A 41 7.40 4.97 18.41
CA ALA A 41 8.16 3.91 17.76
C ALA A 41 8.66 2.89 18.80
N VAL A 42 8.85 1.64 18.38
CA VAL A 42 9.52 0.60 19.19
C VAL A 42 11.01 0.57 18.81
N ASP A 43 11.89 0.61 19.80
CA ASP A 43 13.32 0.39 19.62
C ASP A 43 13.73 -0.89 20.40
N ALA A 44 13.87 -1.99 19.65
CA ALA A 44 14.27 -3.30 20.16
C ALA A 44 15.73 -3.67 19.80
N ARG A 45 16.57 -2.71 19.41
CA ARG A 45 17.97 -2.96 19.03
C ARG A 45 18.83 -3.50 20.18
N LYS A 46 18.44 -3.26 21.43
CA LYS A 46 19.14 -3.71 22.64
C LYS A 46 18.27 -4.70 23.43
N LYS A 47 18.04 -5.88 22.86
CA LYS A 47 17.27 -6.95 23.52
C LYS A 47 17.93 -7.40 24.81
N PRO A 48 17.16 -7.71 25.87
CA PRO A 48 15.72 -7.59 26.01
C PRO A 48 15.23 -6.18 26.42
N ASN A 49 16.10 -5.17 26.46
CA ASN A 49 15.80 -3.81 26.93
C ASN A 49 15.08 -3.01 25.83
N ILE A 50 13.83 -3.35 25.59
CA ILE A 50 13.00 -2.68 24.58
C ILE A 50 12.44 -1.37 25.14
N VAL A 51 12.42 -0.32 24.31
CA VAL A 51 11.86 0.97 24.69
C VAL A 51 10.90 1.51 23.63
N PHE A 52 9.89 2.24 24.07
CA PHE A 52 9.16 3.15 23.21
C PHE A 52 9.97 4.45 23.07
N VAL A 53 9.99 4.97 21.85
CA VAL A 53 10.58 6.28 21.51
C VAL A 53 9.47 7.20 21.07
N TYR A 54 9.20 8.24 21.86
CA TYR A 54 8.13 9.18 21.62
C TYR A 54 8.63 10.47 20.97
N THR A 55 7.79 11.05 20.12
CA THR A 55 7.77 12.47 19.79
C THR A 55 6.48 13.07 20.31
N LEU A 56 6.56 14.14 21.08
CA LEU A 56 5.44 14.78 21.74
C LEU A 56 5.35 16.24 21.32
N PHE A 57 4.11 16.76 21.18
CA PHE A 57 3.82 18.18 21.17
C PHE A 57 3.09 18.53 22.46
N ILE A 58 3.55 19.57 23.14
CA ILE A 58 3.09 19.94 24.46
C ILE A 58 2.64 21.41 24.44
N GLU A 59 1.40 21.63 24.82
CA GLU A 59 0.87 22.95 25.10
C GLU A 59 1.12 23.28 26.57
N VAL A 60 1.63 24.47 26.82
CA VAL A 60 2.01 24.90 28.17
C VAL A 60 1.60 26.34 28.44
N HIS A 61 1.29 26.64 29.69
CA HIS A 61 1.20 28.03 30.15
C HIS A 61 2.59 28.69 30.09
N ASN A 62 2.66 29.92 29.56
CA ASN A 62 3.91 30.72 29.49
C ASN A 62 5.07 30.01 28.75
N GLU A 63 4.84 29.58 27.51
CA GLU A 63 5.81 28.86 26.67
C GLU A 63 7.20 29.50 26.68
N ALA A 64 7.29 30.82 26.52
CA ALA A 64 8.55 31.55 26.50
C ALA A 64 9.37 31.37 27.79
N GLN A 65 8.70 31.38 28.96
CA GLN A 65 9.37 31.18 30.26
C GLN A 65 9.82 29.74 30.45
N VAL A 66 8.98 28.78 30.05
CA VAL A 66 9.29 27.34 30.10
C VAL A 66 10.47 27.03 29.20
N MET A 67 10.46 27.52 27.93
CA MET A 67 11.55 27.34 26.98
C MET A 67 12.88 27.96 27.46
N LYS A 68 12.82 29.12 28.10
CA LYS A 68 14.04 29.72 28.69
C LYS A 68 14.69 28.81 29.74
N LYS A 69 13.89 28.08 30.52
CA LYS A 69 14.38 27.11 31.52
C LYS A 69 14.84 25.78 30.87
N LEU A 70 14.24 25.37 29.75
CA LEU A 70 14.57 24.16 28.99
C LEU A 70 15.67 24.36 27.95
N GLY A 71 16.08 25.59 27.68
CA GLY A 71 16.81 26.06 26.50
C GLY A 71 18.19 25.45 26.18
N LYS A 72 18.64 24.40 26.90
CA LYS A 72 19.85 23.63 26.58
C LYS A 72 19.55 22.14 26.29
N GLU A 73 18.31 21.74 26.35
CA GLU A 73 17.89 20.36 26.08
C GLU A 73 17.86 20.12 24.56
N LYS A 74 18.76 19.28 24.06
CA LYS A 74 18.92 19.00 22.61
C LYS A 74 17.66 18.42 21.95
N ASP A 75 16.86 17.71 22.74
CA ASP A 75 15.64 17.03 22.27
C ASP A 75 14.38 17.91 22.41
N VAL A 76 14.52 19.18 22.79
CA VAL A 76 13.42 20.10 23.04
C VAL A 76 13.53 21.33 22.11
N SER A 77 12.42 21.70 21.45
CA SER A 77 12.36 22.85 20.57
C SER A 77 10.96 23.44 20.54
N VAL A 78 10.85 24.71 20.14
CA VAL A 78 9.55 25.29 19.77
C VAL A 78 9.11 24.72 18.43
N PHE A 79 7.83 24.42 18.31
CA PHE A 79 7.21 23.92 17.10
C PHE A 79 5.96 24.73 16.77
N ALA A 80 5.89 25.16 15.52
CA ALA A 80 4.67 25.67 14.91
C ALA A 80 4.13 24.59 13.96
N ALA A 81 2.86 24.24 14.07
CA ALA A 81 2.24 23.32 13.12
C ALA A 81 2.20 23.98 11.74
N GLU A 82 2.60 23.23 10.74
CA GLU A 82 2.39 23.61 9.34
C GLU A 82 1.05 22.99 8.91
N ASP A 83 0.04 23.84 8.79
CA ASP A 83 -1.24 23.42 8.19
C ASP A 83 -1.06 23.30 6.67
N PRO A 84 -1.79 22.38 6.04
CA PRO A 84 -1.78 22.30 4.57
C PRO A 84 -2.34 23.61 3.98
N GLU A 85 -1.78 24.00 2.83
CA GLU A 85 -2.22 25.20 2.11
C GLU A 85 -3.73 25.14 1.82
N PRO A 86 -4.45 26.27 1.98
CA PRO A 86 -5.86 26.36 1.62
C PRO A 86 -6.12 26.01 0.16
N ILE A 87 -7.24 25.37 -0.11
CA ILE A 87 -7.66 25.07 -1.48
C ILE A 87 -8.16 26.34 -2.14
N VAL A 88 -7.51 26.72 -3.22
CA VAL A 88 -7.91 27.85 -4.08
C VAL A 88 -8.69 27.30 -5.26
N LEU A 89 -9.89 27.83 -5.50
CA LEU A 89 -10.73 27.41 -6.63
C LEU A 89 -10.47 28.28 -7.86
N GLY A 90 -10.38 27.66 -9.04
CA GLY A 90 -10.18 28.32 -10.31
C GLY A 90 -11.46 28.92 -10.87
N ALA A 91 -11.30 29.70 -11.95
CA ALA A 91 -12.41 30.40 -12.60
C ALA A 91 -12.77 29.86 -14.00
N LYS A 92 -11.98 28.93 -14.56
CA LYS A 92 -12.26 28.37 -15.90
C LYS A 92 -13.56 27.56 -15.84
N PRO A 93 -14.56 27.83 -16.67
CA PRO A 93 -15.81 27.08 -16.67
C PRO A 93 -15.60 25.58 -16.87
N LEU A 94 -16.32 24.77 -16.12
CA LEU A 94 -16.38 23.32 -16.24
C LEU A 94 -17.81 22.93 -16.66
N ALA A 95 -17.97 22.56 -17.96
CA ALA A 95 -19.29 22.31 -18.53
C ALA A 95 -19.95 21.03 -17.99
N HIS A 96 -19.14 20.04 -17.61
CA HIS A 96 -19.57 18.72 -17.15
C HIS A 96 -18.90 18.37 -15.81
N ARG A 97 -19.51 17.47 -15.07
CA ARG A 97 -18.95 16.90 -13.85
C ARG A 97 -17.61 16.20 -14.15
N PRO A 98 -16.58 16.34 -13.30
CA PRO A 98 -15.34 15.60 -13.46
C PRO A 98 -15.58 14.10 -13.26
N VAL A 99 -14.92 13.28 -14.06
CA VAL A 99 -14.94 11.82 -13.93
C VAL A 99 -13.70 11.38 -13.15
N VAL A 100 -13.89 10.51 -12.16
CA VAL A 100 -12.82 9.81 -11.47
C VAL A 100 -12.87 8.35 -11.88
N MET A 101 -11.80 7.86 -12.49
CA MET A 101 -11.67 6.51 -13.02
C MET A 101 -10.92 5.64 -12.04
N GLY A 102 -11.62 4.67 -11.42
CA GLY A 102 -11.13 3.81 -10.34
C GLY A 102 -11.40 4.38 -8.95
N PHE A 103 -11.70 3.49 -7.98
CA PHE A 103 -12.05 3.84 -6.59
C PHE A 103 -11.11 3.19 -5.57
N GLY A 104 -9.82 3.08 -5.92
CA GLY A 104 -8.72 2.82 -5.00
C GLY A 104 -8.34 4.09 -4.21
N PRO A 105 -7.27 4.06 -3.36
CA PRO A 105 -6.93 5.20 -2.50
C PRO A 105 -6.76 6.53 -3.23
N ALA A 106 -6.18 6.54 -4.44
CA ALA A 106 -6.03 7.76 -5.22
C ALA A 106 -7.38 8.31 -5.71
N GLY A 107 -8.21 7.45 -6.33
CA GLY A 107 -9.54 7.86 -6.82
C GLY A 107 -10.47 8.26 -5.70
N MET A 108 -10.43 7.55 -4.58
CA MET A 108 -11.24 7.84 -3.39
C MET A 108 -10.92 9.21 -2.82
N LEU A 109 -9.65 9.54 -2.59
CA LEU A 109 -9.28 10.85 -2.04
C LEU A 109 -9.49 11.97 -3.08
N ALA A 110 -9.27 11.71 -4.37
CA ALA A 110 -9.61 12.68 -5.40
C ALA A 110 -11.12 12.98 -5.41
N ALA A 111 -11.97 11.96 -5.40
CA ALA A 111 -13.42 12.12 -5.33
C ALA A 111 -13.88 12.81 -4.03
N PHE A 112 -13.27 12.46 -2.90
CA PHE A 112 -13.56 13.06 -1.60
C PHE A 112 -13.30 14.57 -1.59
N TYR A 113 -12.13 15.01 -2.06
CA TYR A 113 -11.81 16.44 -2.12
C TYR A 113 -12.69 17.19 -3.12
N LEU A 114 -12.93 16.60 -4.31
CA LEU A 114 -13.85 17.17 -5.29
C LEU A 114 -15.28 17.32 -4.76
N ALA A 115 -15.82 16.29 -4.09
CA ALA A 115 -17.17 16.31 -3.54
C ALA A 115 -17.29 17.33 -2.40
N ARG A 116 -16.31 17.37 -1.48
CA ARG A 116 -16.24 18.32 -0.38
C ARG A 116 -16.31 19.77 -0.87
N GLU A 117 -15.64 20.07 -1.96
CA GLU A 117 -15.66 21.42 -2.55
C GLU A 117 -16.84 21.63 -3.53
N GLY A 118 -17.78 20.69 -3.66
CA GLY A 118 -19.01 20.84 -4.45
C GLY A 118 -18.86 20.57 -5.95
N TYR A 119 -17.81 19.89 -6.40
CA TYR A 119 -17.62 19.52 -7.81
C TYR A 119 -18.46 18.30 -8.24
N ARG A 120 -19.11 17.60 -7.32
CA ARG A 120 -20.03 16.48 -7.58
C ARG A 120 -19.45 15.45 -8.55
N PRO A 121 -18.27 14.84 -8.29
CA PRO A 121 -17.60 13.95 -9.23
C PRO A 121 -18.47 12.72 -9.57
N ILE A 122 -18.25 12.15 -10.77
CA ILE A 122 -18.75 10.83 -11.16
C ILE A 122 -17.59 9.85 -11.03
N VAL A 123 -17.69 8.92 -10.08
CA VAL A 123 -16.69 7.87 -9.87
C VAL A 123 -17.13 6.61 -10.60
N LEU A 124 -16.23 6.07 -11.44
CA LEU A 124 -16.46 4.86 -12.23
C LEU A 124 -15.48 3.79 -11.75
N GLU A 125 -15.99 2.82 -10.99
CA GLU A 125 -15.23 1.66 -10.51
C GLU A 125 -15.65 0.42 -11.28
N ARG A 126 -14.67 -0.31 -11.86
CA ARG A 126 -14.92 -1.49 -12.66
C ARG A 126 -15.45 -2.67 -11.83
N GLY A 127 -14.97 -2.79 -10.59
CA GLY A 127 -15.37 -3.84 -9.67
C GLY A 127 -16.62 -3.51 -8.86
N GLN A 128 -16.88 -4.33 -7.86
CA GLN A 128 -18.07 -4.23 -7.01
C GLN A 128 -17.80 -3.40 -5.74
N ASP A 129 -18.88 -3.01 -5.05
CA ASP A 129 -18.80 -2.45 -3.70
C ASP A 129 -18.13 -3.43 -2.74
N VAL A 130 -17.62 -2.92 -1.62
CA VAL A 130 -16.78 -3.69 -0.70
C VAL A 130 -17.47 -4.91 -0.09
N ASP A 131 -18.79 -4.89 0.09
CA ASP A 131 -19.55 -6.00 0.66
C ASP A 131 -19.69 -7.12 -0.39
N THR A 132 -20.14 -6.81 -1.60
CA THR A 132 -20.25 -7.74 -2.74
C THR A 132 -18.88 -8.29 -3.12
N ARG A 133 -17.87 -7.41 -3.23
CA ARG A 133 -16.50 -7.77 -3.54
C ARG A 133 -15.89 -8.73 -2.52
N SER A 134 -16.16 -8.53 -1.23
CA SER A 134 -15.69 -9.43 -0.18
C SER A 134 -16.23 -10.85 -0.36
N HIS A 135 -17.50 -10.97 -0.72
CA HIS A 135 -18.11 -12.27 -1.04
C HIS A 135 -17.47 -12.90 -2.30
N ASP A 136 -17.21 -12.12 -3.34
CA ASP A 136 -16.56 -12.59 -4.57
C ASP A 136 -15.15 -13.10 -4.30
N VAL A 137 -14.38 -12.37 -3.50
CA VAL A 137 -13.01 -12.75 -3.11
C VAL A 137 -13.00 -14.02 -2.26
N GLU A 138 -13.88 -14.14 -1.26
CA GLU A 138 -14.02 -15.37 -0.46
C GLU A 138 -14.43 -16.57 -1.30
N THR A 139 -15.33 -16.36 -2.27
CA THR A 139 -15.77 -17.41 -3.19
C THR A 139 -14.61 -17.86 -4.09
N PHE A 140 -13.80 -16.93 -4.55
CA PHE A 140 -12.58 -17.26 -5.31
C PHE A 140 -11.60 -18.07 -4.46
N TRP A 141 -11.29 -17.63 -3.24
CA TRP A 141 -10.33 -18.32 -2.38
C TRP A 141 -10.80 -19.73 -2.00
N LYS A 142 -12.06 -19.88 -1.59
CA LYS A 142 -12.59 -21.18 -1.09
C LYS A 142 -13.02 -22.15 -2.19
N LYS A 143 -13.43 -21.65 -3.37
CA LYS A 143 -14.07 -22.46 -4.42
C LYS A 143 -13.36 -22.35 -5.78
N GLY A 144 -12.33 -21.52 -5.92
CA GLY A 144 -11.66 -21.28 -7.20
C GLY A 144 -12.53 -20.56 -8.25
N ILE A 145 -13.67 -19.96 -7.86
CA ILE A 145 -14.57 -19.26 -8.78
C ILE A 145 -14.09 -17.83 -8.92
N PHE A 146 -13.34 -17.57 -9.98
CA PHE A 146 -12.73 -16.27 -10.26
C PHE A 146 -13.67 -15.33 -11.01
N LYS A 147 -13.67 -14.05 -10.63
CA LYS A 147 -14.38 -12.96 -11.33
C LYS A 147 -13.38 -11.92 -11.82
N PRO A 148 -13.18 -11.75 -13.14
CA PRO A 148 -12.19 -10.83 -13.71
C PRO A 148 -12.39 -9.37 -13.29
N GLU A 149 -13.64 -8.92 -13.09
CA GLU A 149 -13.94 -7.54 -12.75
C GLU A 149 -14.14 -7.29 -11.24
N SER A 150 -14.20 -8.35 -10.39
CA SER A 150 -14.38 -8.19 -8.93
C SER A 150 -13.50 -9.18 -8.17
N ASN A 151 -12.36 -8.72 -7.67
CA ASN A 151 -11.31 -9.56 -7.08
C ASN A 151 -10.43 -8.74 -6.11
N VAL A 152 -9.27 -9.27 -5.70
CA VAL A 152 -8.34 -8.58 -4.78
C VAL A 152 -7.76 -7.28 -5.40
N GLN A 153 -7.75 -7.15 -6.71
CA GLN A 153 -7.19 -5.96 -7.39
C GLN A 153 -8.25 -4.91 -7.73
N PHE A 154 -9.46 -5.34 -8.10
CA PHE A 154 -10.54 -4.49 -8.60
C PHE A 154 -11.75 -4.47 -7.66
N GLY A 155 -12.32 -3.28 -7.49
CA GLY A 155 -13.46 -2.97 -6.65
C GLY A 155 -13.16 -1.87 -5.62
N GLU A 156 -14.16 -1.52 -4.84
CA GLU A 156 -14.13 -0.46 -3.85
C GLU A 156 -12.90 -0.55 -2.92
N GLY A 157 -12.15 0.55 -2.82
CA GLY A 157 -10.93 0.65 -2.02
C GLY A 157 -9.66 0.11 -2.72
N GLY A 158 -9.79 -0.47 -3.94
CA GLY A 158 -8.67 -1.00 -4.73
C GLY A 158 -7.95 -2.18 -4.04
N ALA A 159 -6.74 -2.50 -4.48
CA ALA A 159 -5.93 -3.59 -3.92
C ALA A 159 -5.62 -3.41 -2.42
N GLY A 160 -5.59 -2.17 -1.94
CA GLY A 160 -5.35 -1.86 -0.52
C GLY A 160 -6.35 -2.49 0.44
N THR A 161 -7.60 -2.70 0.04
CA THR A 161 -8.67 -3.26 0.88
C THR A 161 -8.36 -4.68 1.37
N PHE A 162 -7.65 -5.49 0.57
CA PHE A 162 -7.25 -6.85 0.91
C PHE A 162 -5.74 -6.94 1.15
N SER A 163 -5.22 -6.03 1.98
CA SER A 163 -3.81 -5.97 2.38
C SER A 163 -3.69 -5.82 3.90
N ASP A 164 -2.46 -5.76 4.43
CA ASP A 164 -2.21 -5.39 5.83
C ASP A 164 -2.64 -3.94 6.14
N GLY A 165 -2.89 -3.13 5.12
CA GLY A 165 -3.31 -1.75 5.32
C GLY A 165 -2.22 -0.84 5.87
N LYS A 166 -0.95 -1.08 5.52
CA LYS A 166 0.16 -0.22 5.92
C LYS A 166 -0.01 1.19 5.39
N LEU A 167 0.12 2.16 6.29
CA LEU A 167 0.05 3.58 5.98
C LEU A 167 1.43 4.26 5.96
N THR A 168 2.50 3.46 6.00
CA THR A 168 3.87 3.99 5.97
C THR A 168 4.20 4.56 4.59
N THR A 169 4.72 5.78 4.54
CA THR A 169 5.25 6.41 3.33
C THR A 169 6.58 7.08 3.62
N ARG A 170 7.41 7.26 2.58
CA ARG A 170 8.65 8.04 2.66
C ARG A 170 8.44 9.51 2.29
N ILE A 171 7.22 9.87 1.86
CA ILE A 171 6.86 11.25 1.52
C ILE A 171 6.61 12.02 2.81
N THR A 172 7.11 13.25 2.87
CA THR A 172 6.78 14.21 3.92
C THR A 172 5.91 15.30 3.31
N HIS A 173 4.68 15.45 3.78
CA HIS A 173 3.73 16.44 3.28
C HIS A 173 2.71 16.77 4.38
N PRO A 174 2.36 18.05 4.62
CA PRO A 174 1.40 18.43 5.69
C PRO A 174 0.05 17.74 5.57
N ARG A 175 -0.45 17.54 4.36
CA ARG A 175 -1.73 16.91 4.07
C ARG A 175 -1.80 15.42 4.46
N LEU A 176 -0.68 14.73 4.65
CA LEU A 176 -0.69 13.33 5.12
C LEU A 176 -1.33 13.20 6.51
N HIS A 177 -1.12 14.17 7.39
CA HIS A 177 -1.76 14.17 8.70
C HIS A 177 -3.26 14.46 8.60
N GLU A 178 -3.66 15.39 7.72
CA GLU A 178 -5.08 15.67 7.41
C GLU A 178 -5.78 14.40 6.88
N ILE A 179 -5.18 13.70 5.90
CA ILE A 179 -5.71 12.44 5.35
C ILE A 179 -5.83 11.38 6.45
N SER A 180 -4.84 11.24 7.34
CA SER A 180 -4.91 10.30 8.46
C SER A 180 -6.06 10.62 9.41
N LYS A 181 -6.36 11.90 9.66
CA LYS A 181 -7.53 12.32 10.46
C LYS A 181 -8.84 11.91 9.79
N TYR A 182 -8.96 12.09 8.47
CA TYR A 182 -10.14 11.59 7.75
C TYR A 182 -10.27 10.07 7.86
N PHE A 183 -9.18 9.32 7.72
CA PHE A 183 -9.25 7.87 7.88
C PHE A 183 -9.77 7.48 9.27
N VAL A 184 -9.34 8.18 10.34
CA VAL A 184 -9.87 7.96 11.71
C VAL A 184 -11.35 8.35 11.80
N GLU A 185 -11.75 9.48 11.23
CA GLU A 185 -13.16 9.92 11.18
C GLU A 185 -14.05 8.83 10.53
N PHE A 186 -13.54 8.13 9.53
CA PHE A 186 -14.26 7.07 8.81
C PHE A 186 -14.03 5.66 9.36
N GLY A 187 -13.43 5.51 10.55
CA GLY A 187 -13.36 4.25 11.29
C GLY A 187 -12.02 3.54 11.30
N ALA A 188 -10.96 4.17 10.80
CA ALA A 188 -9.61 3.66 11.04
C ALA A 188 -9.23 3.82 12.52
N PRO A 189 -8.34 2.96 13.07
CA PRO A 189 -7.89 3.07 14.44
C PRO A 189 -7.20 4.41 14.73
N GLU A 190 -7.55 5.07 15.84
CA GLU A 190 -6.96 6.35 16.23
C GLU A 190 -5.42 6.32 16.33
N GLU A 191 -4.87 5.15 16.66
CA GLU A 191 -3.43 4.97 16.79
C GLU A 191 -2.64 5.18 15.49
N ILE A 192 -3.29 5.21 14.31
CA ILE A 192 -2.62 5.54 13.05
C ILE A 192 -2.08 6.98 13.05
N LEU A 193 -2.61 7.86 13.89
CA LEU A 193 -2.15 9.25 14.01
C LEU A 193 -0.77 9.37 14.66
N TYR A 194 -0.35 8.36 15.44
CA TYR A 194 0.89 8.44 16.21
C TYR A 194 1.80 7.20 16.15
N LYS A 195 1.33 6.03 15.75
CA LYS A 195 2.22 4.87 15.56
C LYS A 195 3.21 5.14 14.43
N HIS A 196 4.48 4.80 14.63
CA HIS A 196 5.53 4.99 13.62
C HIS A 196 5.34 4.15 12.36
N LYS A 197 4.78 2.95 12.51
CA LYS A 197 4.40 2.06 11.41
C LYS A 197 2.90 1.75 11.53
N PRO A 198 2.04 2.73 11.15
CA PRO A 198 0.61 2.56 11.29
C PRO A 198 0.07 1.58 10.26
N HIS A 199 -0.94 0.81 10.65
CA HIS A 199 -1.70 -0.06 9.78
C HIS A 199 -3.18 -0.03 10.18
N VAL A 200 -4.04 -0.40 9.24
CA VAL A 200 -5.49 -0.40 9.44
C VAL A 200 -6.04 -1.83 9.55
N GLY A 201 -5.48 -2.75 8.78
CA GLY A 201 -5.98 -4.12 8.64
C GLY A 201 -7.17 -4.23 7.67
N THR A 202 -7.29 -5.36 7.00
CA THR A 202 -8.32 -5.61 5.98
C THR A 202 -9.74 -5.40 6.52
N ASP A 203 -10.03 -5.84 7.75
CA ASP A 203 -11.33 -5.73 8.41
C ASP A 203 -11.76 -4.26 8.62
N LYS A 204 -10.86 -3.42 9.11
CA LYS A 204 -11.13 -1.99 9.34
C LYS A 204 -11.16 -1.19 8.05
N LEU A 205 -10.32 -1.55 7.05
CA LEU A 205 -10.33 -0.91 5.74
C LEU A 205 -11.69 -1.01 5.05
N ARG A 206 -12.36 -2.16 5.13
CA ARG A 206 -13.71 -2.34 4.56
C ARG A 206 -14.71 -1.34 5.13
N THR A 207 -14.73 -1.14 6.43
CA THR A 207 -15.60 -0.17 7.09
C THR A 207 -15.25 1.27 6.67
N MET A 208 -13.96 1.60 6.65
CA MET A 208 -13.47 2.94 6.32
C MET A 208 -13.82 3.34 4.88
N VAL A 209 -13.56 2.48 3.90
CA VAL A 209 -13.81 2.81 2.49
C VAL A 209 -15.31 2.99 2.21
N LYS A 210 -16.17 2.16 2.84
CA LYS A 210 -17.63 2.30 2.76
C LYS A 210 -18.10 3.64 3.32
N ALA A 211 -17.66 4.02 4.50
CA ALA A 211 -18.02 5.30 5.12
C ALA A 211 -17.55 6.51 4.29
N MET A 212 -16.36 6.43 3.68
CA MET A 212 -15.88 7.48 2.78
C MET A 212 -16.74 7.59 1.52
N ARG A 213 -17.15 6.47 0.91
CA ARG A 213 -18.09 6.47 -0.21
C ARG A 213 -19.41 7.15 0.15
N GLU A 214 -20.01 6.78 1.28
CA GLU A 214 -21.27 7.34 1.75
C GLU A 214 -21.15 8.86 1.93
N ARG A 215 -20.04 9.36 2.46
CA ARG A 215 -19.77 10.79 2.59
C ARG A 215 -19.62 11.51 1.24
N ILE A 216 -18.97 10.88 0.25
CA ILE A 216 -18.85 11.42 -1.12
C ILE A 216 -20.24 11.57 -1.75
N ILE A 217 -21.10 10.56 -1.58
CA ILE A 217 -22.49 10.58 -2.09
C ILE A 217 -23.32 11.65 -1.38
N GLU A 218 -23.21 11.75 -0.05
CA GLU A 218 -23.87 12.80 0.74
C GLU A 218 -23.54 14.21 0.24
N TRP A 219 -22.30 14.43 -0.21
CA TRP A 219 -21.86 15.70 -0.78
C TRP A 219 -22.16 15.86 -2.27
N GLY A 220 -23.03 15.01 -2.84
CA GLY A 220 -23.51 15.09 -4.21
C GLY A 220 -22.62 14.44 -5.26
N GLY A 221 -21.60 13.69 -4.84
CA GLY A 221 -20.85 12.80 -5.73
C GLY A 221 -21.69 11.60 -6.12
N GLU A 222 -21.31 10.95 -7.20
CA GLU A 222 -21.93 9.72 -7.70
C GLU A 222 -20.87 8.63 -7.77
N VAL A 223 -21.15 7.43 -7.22
CA VAL A 223 -20.22 6.30 -7.28
C VAL A 223 -20.94 5.13 -7.94
N ARG A 224 -20.38 4.68 -9.07
CA ARG A 224 -20.92 3.59 -9.88
C ARG A 224 -19.97 2.41 -9.85
N PHE A 225 -20.44 1.27 -9.39
CA PHE A 225 -19.76 -0.02 -9.45
C PHE A 225 -20.13 -0.79 -10.72
N GLY A 226 -19.33 -1.80 -11.10
CA GLY A 226 -19.50 -2.53 -12.36
C GLY A 226 -19.43 -1.60 -13.59
N SER A 227 -18.69 -0.51 -13.46
CA SER A 227 -18.64 0.60 -14.44
C SER A 227 -17.20 0.79 -14.93
N LYS A 228 -16.80 -0.08 -15.86
CA LYS A 228 -15.46 -0.06 -16.46
C LYS A 228 -15.41 0.99 -17.57
N VAL A 229 -14.46 1.93 -17.48
CA VAL A 229 -14.14 2.80 -18.59
C VAL A 229 -13.42 2.00 -19.65
N THR A 230 -14.05 1.85 -20.80
CA THR A 230 -13.58 1.04 -21.93
C THR A 230 -12.92 1.86 -23.01
N ASP A 231 -13.21 3.16 -23.09
CA ASP A 231 -12.58 4.06 -24.06
C ASP A 231 -12.61 5.53 -23.60
N LEU A 232 -11.80 6.36 -24.28
CA LEU A 232 -11.80 7.82 -24.14
C LEU A 232 -12.23 8.47 -25.46
N PHE A 233 -13.17 9.41 -25.38
CA PHE A 233 -13.47 10.29 -26.51
C PHE A 233 -12.56 11.51 -26.46
N ILE A 234 -11.76 11.67 -27.51
CA ILE A 234 -10.74 12.72 -27.63
C ILE A 234 -10.98 13.52 -28.91
N GLU A 235 -11.06 14.83 -28.80
CA GLU A 235 -11.14 15.77 -29.91
C GLU A 235 -10.09 16.87 -29.73
N ASN A 236 -9.31 17.13 -30.79
CA ASN A 236 -8.22 18.11 -30.76
C ASN A 236 -7.28 17.92 -29.55
N ASP A 237 -6.85 16.68 -29.32
CA ASP A 237 -5.98 16.25 -28.22
C ASP A 237 -6.55 16.56 -26.80
N ARG A 238 -7.87 16.62 -26.66
CA ARG A 238 -8.54 16.90 -25.39
C ARG A 238 -9.69 15.92 -25.13
N ILE A 239 -9.86 15.53 -23.86
CA ILE A 239 -11.00 14.75 -23.43
C ILE A 239 -12.30 15.51 -23.69
N VAL A 240 -13.27 14.82 -24.30
CA VAL A 240 -14.66 15.26 -24.47
C VAL A 240 -15.66 14.28 -23.86
N GLY A 241 -15.22 13.10 -23.44
CA GLY A 241 -16.05 12.10 -22.77
C GLY A 241 -15.31 10.79 -22.52
N VAL A 242 -15.99 9.87 -21.85
CA VAL A 242 -15.56 8.49 -21.62
C VAL A 242 -16.64 7.52 -22.07
N GLU A 243 -16.23 6.34 -22.52
CA GLU A 243 -17.12 5.21 -22.76
C GLU A 243 -17.11 4.29 -21.54
N VAL A 244 -18.28 3.83 -21.13
CA VAL A 244 -18.45 2.89 -20.02
C VAL A 244 -19.04 1.59 -20.55
N ASN A 245 -18.41 0.47 -20.20
CA ASN A 245 -18.85 -0.89 -20.55
C ASN A 245 -19.11 -1.10 -22.06
N GLY A 246 -18.38 -0.37 -22.93
CA GLY A 246 -18.48 -0.50 -24.39
C GLY A 246 -19.75 0.06 -25.02
N SER A 247 -20.57 0.84 -24.30
CA SER A 247 -21.86 1.30 -24.80
C SER A 247 -22.34 2.65 -24.27
N GLU A 248 -22.11 2.97 -23.01
CA GLU A 248 -22.57 4.23 -22.40
C GLU A 248 -21.52 5.33 -22.61
N ARG A 249 -21.94 6.48 -23.09
CA ARG A 249 -21.11 7.68 -23.17
C ARG A 249 -21.43 8.63 -22.03
N ILE A 250 -20.40 9.07 -21.32
CA ILE A 250 -20.48 10.15 -20.32
C ILE A 250 -19.64 11.32 -20.83
N ASP A 251 -20.29 12.46 -21.06
CA ASP A 251 -19.60 13.67 -21.49
C ASP A 251 -18.85 14.29 -20.31
N THR A 252 -17.58 14.55 -20.49
CA THR A 252 -16.70 15.22 -19.52
C THR A 252 -15.49 15.80 -20.22
N THR A 253 -14.91 16.85 -19.65
CA THR A 253 -13.64 17.42 -20.13
C THR A 253 -12.49 17.18 -19.16
N VAL A 254 -12.76 16.46 -18.06
CA VAL A 254 -11.78 16.16 -16.98
C VAL A 254 -11.93 14.72 -16.52
N VAL A 255 -10.86 13.95 -16.66
CA VAL A 255 -10.75 12.57 -16.17
C VAL A 255 -9.55 12.47 -15.25
N LEU A 256 -9.79 12.12 -13.97
CA LEU A 256 -8.75 11.80 -12.98
C LEU A 256 -8.61 10.28 -12.94
N SER A 257 -7.48 9.75 -13.43
CA SER A 257 -7.28 8.30 -13.65
C SER A 257 -6.46 7.67 -12.54
N GLY A 258 -7.14 6.96 -11.62
CA GLY A 258 -6.55 6.21 -10.50
C GLY A 258 -6.81 4.71 -10.59
N VAL A 259 -6.54 4.08 -11.75
CA VAL A 259 -6.94 2.70 -12.11
C VAL A 259 -6.17 1.58 -11.41
N GLY A 260 -5.11 1.89 -10.63
CA GLY A 260 -4.24 0.89 -10.00
C GLY A 260 -3.28 0.20 -10.98
N HIS A 261 -2.37 -0.61 -10.44
CA HIS A 261 -1.29 -1.22 -11.23
C HIS A 261 -1.68 -2.47 -12.02
N SER A 262 -2.89 -3.00 -11.82
CA SER A 262 -3.36 -4.26 -12.41
C SER A 262 -4.34 -4.11 -13.57
N ALA A 263 -4.78 -2.89 -13.89
CA ALA A 263 -5.73 -2.61 -14.98
C ALA A 263 -5.04 -2.59 -16.35
N ARG A 264 -4.53 -3.75 -16.78
CA ARG A 264 -3.67 -3.90 -17.96
C ARG A 264 -4.39 -3.62 -19.27
N ASP A 265 -5.64 -4.04 -19.38
CA ASP A 265 -6.54 -3.69 -20.50
C ASP A 265 -6.78 -2.18 -20.62
N THR A 266 -6.86 -1.51 -19.47
CA THR A 266 -6.94 -0.04 -19.44
C THR A 266 -5.62 0.60 -19.88
N TYR A 267 -4.46 0.05 -19.50
CA TYR A 267 -3.18 0.53 -20.01
C TYR A 267 -3.09 0.40 -21.53
N GLU A 268 -3.52 -0.73 -22.09
CA GLU A 268 -3.57 -0.96 -23.54
C GLU A 268 -4.50 0.04 -24.25
N MET A 269 -5.68 0.32 -23.67
CA MET A 269 -6.62 1.32 -24.19
C MET A 269 -6.02 2.73 -24.15
N LEU A 270 -5.45 3.14 -23.02
CA LEU A 270 -4.84 4.45 -22.86
C LEU A 270 -3.64 4.66 -23.80
N TYR A 271 -2.82 3.62 -24.00
CA TYR A 271 -1.72 3.65 -24.97
C TYR A 271 -2.22 3.86 -26.41
N LYS A 272 -3.28 3.13 -26.80
CA LYS A 272 -3.94 3.31 -28.10
C LYS A 272 -4.55 4.71 -28.29
N ARG A 273 -4.91 5.37 -27.18
CA ARG A 273 -5.42 6.75 -27.15
C ARG A 273 -4.32 7.80 -26.98
N ASN A 274 -3.07 7.43 -27.26
CA ASN A 274 -1.91 8.30 -27.26
C ASN A 274 -1.60 8.96 -25.91
N VAL A 275 -1.99 8.34 -24.80
CA VAL A 275 -1.51 8.75 -23.47
C VAL A 275 -0.03 8.39 -23.37
N GLU A 276 0.83 9.37 -23.10
CA GLU A 276 2.27 9.16 -22.97
C GLU A 276 2.58 8.20 -21.83
N MET A 277 3.37 7.16 -22.13
CA MET A 277 3.80 6.15 -21.18
C MET A 277 5.25 5.74 -21.41
N THR A 278 5.94 5.33 -20.35
CA THR A 278 7.29 4.77 -20.40
C THR A 278 7.35 3.50 -19.55
N ALA A 279 8.18 2.54 -19.95
CA ALA A 279 8.49 1.36 -19.16
C ALA A 279 9.15 1.75 -17.82
N LYS A 280 8.79 1.08 -16.74
CA LYS A 280 9.26 1.37 -15.38
C LYS A 280 9.73 0.11 -14.68
N PRO A 281 10.89 0.13 -13.99
CA PRO A 281 11.34 -0.98 -13.16
C PRO A 281 10.33 -1.35 -12.06
N PHE A 282 10.30 -2.64 -11.72
CA PHE A 282 9.55 -3.21 -10.61
C PHE A 282 10.35 -4.37 -9.98
N ALA A 283 9.72 -5.27 -9.23
CA ALA A 283 10.38 -6.45 -8.70
C ALA A 283 9.43 -7.64 -8.74
N ILE A 284 10.01 -8.83 -8.87
CA ILE A 284 9.28 -10.09 -8.88
C ILE A 284 9.96 -11.14 -8.00
N GLY A 285 9.19 -12.11 -7.52
CA GLY A 285 9.67 -13.20 -6.69
C GLY A 285 8.54 -14.06 -6.16
N VAL A 286 8.62 -14.42 -4.90
CA VAL A 286 7.69 -15.32 -4.20
C VAL A 286 7.29 -14.77 -2.84
N ARG A 287 6.23 -15.32 -2.23
CA ARG A 287 5.92 -15.14 -0.81
C ARG A 287 6.57 -16.22 0.03
N ILE A 288 7.18 -15.83 1.15
CA ILE A 288 7.75 -16.72 2.16
C ILE A 288 6.94 -16.62 3.45
N GLU A 289 6.68 -17.75 4.12
CA GLU A 289 5.83 -17.84 5.31
C GLU A 289 6.59 -18.46 6.48
N HIS A 290 6.51 -17.83 7.63
CA HIS A 290 7.14 -18.29 8.87
C HIS A 290 6.11 -18.36 10.00
N ASP A 291 6.37 -19.17 11.00
CA ASP A 291 5.72 -19.02 12.29
C ASP A 291 6.02 -17.62 12.84
N GLN A 292 4.99 -16.86 13.20
CA GLN A 292 5.14 -15.51 13.74
C GLN A 292 6.01 -15.49 15.01
N ALA A 293 5.96 -16.56 15.82
CA ALA A 293 6.77 -16.66 17.03
C ALA A 293 8.29 -16.68 16.72
N VAL A 294 8.71 -17.26 15.61
CA VAL A 294 10.13 -17.24 15.17
C VAL A 294 10.57 -15.81 14.88
N ILE A 295 9.70 -15.03 14.23
CA ILE A 295 9.98 -13.63 13.92
C ILE A 295 9.97 -12.78 15.20
N ASP A 296 9.00 -12.99 16.09
CA ASP A 296 8.88 -12.28 17.37
C ASP A 296 10.11 -12.51 18.25
N GLU A 297 10.54 -13.75 18.41
CA GLU A 297 11.76 -14.11 19.15
C GLU A 297 12.99 -13.45 18.51
N SER A 298 13.11 -13.53 17.19
CA SER A 298 14.24 -12.93 16.48
C SER A 298 14.28 -11.41 16.61
N GLN A 299 13.13 -10.72 16.63
CA GLN A 299 13.06 -9.25 16.67
C GLN A 299 13.07 -8.70 18.11
N TYR A 300 12.36 -9.34 19.02
CA TYR A 300 12.19 -8.84 20.40
C TYR A 300 13.00 -9.64 21.44
N GLY A 301 13.27 -10.93 21.19
CA GLY A 301 13.90 -11.84 22.16
C GLY A 301 12.98 -12.21 23.34
N VAL A 302 11.70 -11.89 23.21
CA VAL A 302 10.64 -12.15 24.19
C VAL A 302 9.30 -12.21 23.46
N GLU A 303 8.33 -12.86 24.08
CA GLU A 303 6.95 -12.89 23.58
C GLU A 303 6.32 -11.48 23.65
N PRO A 304 5.86 -10.91 22.52
CA PRO A 304 5.47 -9.49 22.45
C PRO A 304 4.24 -9.11 23.28
N SER A 305 3.27 -10.01 23.44
CA SER A 305 2.03 -9.73 24.18
C SER A 305 2.31 -9.43 25.65
N SER A 306 3.33 -10.06 26.23
CA SER A 306 3.77 -9.86 27.63
C SER A 306 4.21 -8.40 27.90
N LEU A 307 4.63 -7.69 26.86
CA LEU A 307 5.11 -6.30 26.90
C LEU A 307 4.13 -5.30 26.26
N GLY A 308 2.95 -5.75 25.81
CA GLY A 308 1.99 -4.90 25.09
C GLY A 308 2.50 -4.46 23.72
N LEU A 309 3.38 -5.24 23.13
CA LEU A 309 3.85 -5.08 21.75
C LEU A 309 2.96 -5.90 20.80
N GLY A 310 2.80 -5.44 19.59
CA GLY A 310 2.17 -6.23 18.51
C GLY A 310 3.15 -7.19 17.86
N ALA A 311 2.65 -8.05 16.97
CA ALA A 311 3.44 -8.95 16.15
C ALA A 311 4.62 -8.22 15.48
N ALA A 312 5.80 -8.84 15.51
CA ALA A 312 7.02 -8.24 15.00
C ALA A 312 7.05 -8.18 13.47
N GLU A 313 7.68 -7.12 12.97
CA GLU A 313 7.94 -6.92 11.54
C GLU A 313 9.43 -7.00 11.25
N TYR A 314 9.77 -7.34 10.01
CA TYR A 314 11.13 -7.24 9.51
C TYR A 314 11.21 -6.52 8.16
N SER A 315 12.41 -6.05 7.84
CA SER A 315 12.77 -5.54 6.53
C SER A 315 14.18 -6.02 6.20
N LEU A 316 14.33 -6.73 5.11
CA LEU A 316 15.57 -7.36 4.68
C LEU A 316 15.97 -6.85 3.30
N VAL A 317 17.27 -6.66 3.11
CA VAL A 317 17.88 -6.29 1.83
C VAL A 317 19.15 -7.10 1.64
N TYR A 318 19.35 -7.59 0.43
CA TYR A 318 20.56 -8.27 -0.01
C TYR A 318 21.02 -7.67 -1.35
N HIS A 319 22.23 -7.14 -1.38
CA HIS A 319 22.87 -6.67 -2.59
C HIS A 319 23.76 -7.76 -3.14
N ASP A 320 23.35 -8.35 -4.25
CA ASP A 320 24.09 -9.42 -4.90
C ASP A 320 25.28 -8.86 -5.67
N LYS A 321 26.48 -9.23 -5.25
CA LYS A 321 27.73 -8.72 -5.85
C LYS A 321 28.02 -9.35 -7.21
N GLU A 322 27.48 -10.53 -7.51
CA GLU A 322 27.72 -11.23 -8.75
C GLU A 322 26.93 -10.61 -9.91
N SER A 323 25.64 -10.37 -9.69
CA SER A 323 24.75 -9.84 -10.72
C SER A 323 24.54 -8.32 -10.64
N GLY A 324 24.95 -7.67 -9.53
CA GLY A 324 24.64 -6.27 -9.25
C GLY A 324 23.19 -6.02 -8.87
N ARG A 325 22.35 -7.07 -8.77
CA ARG A 325 20.93 -6.95 -8.42
C ARG A 325 20.71 -6.86 -6.92
N THR A 326 19.52 -6.42 -6.56
CA THR A 326 19.09 -6.33 -5.16
C THR A 326 17.88 -7.23 -4.94
N ALA A 327 17.98 -8.14 -3.96
CA ALA A 327 16.82 -8.82 -3.40
C ALA A 327 16.38 -8.13 -2.09
N TYR A 328 15.08 -8.10 -1.84
CA TYR A 328 14.56 -7.49 -0.62
C TYR A 328 13.19 -8.07 -0.20
N SER A 329 12.89 -7.95 1.11
CA SER A 329 11.55 -8.25 1.59
C SER A 329 10.60 -7.11 1.26
N PHE A 330 9.42 -7.43 0.75
CA PHE A 330 8.41 -6.44 0.35
C PHE A 330 7.06 -6.78 0.97
N CYS A 331 6.32 -5.76 1.39
CA CYS A 331 4.98 -5.90 1.97
C CYS A 331 4.87 -7.07 2.98
N MET A 332 5.79 -7.08 3.98
CA MET A 332 5.74 -8.06 5.06
C MET A 332 4.45 -7.88 5.87
N CYS A 333 3.69 -8.95 6.06
CA CYS A 333 2.42 -9.00 6.76
C CYS A 333 2.55 -9.85 8.04
N PRO A 334 2.75 -9.22 9.22
CA PRO A 334 2.79 -9.94 10.48
C PRO A 334 1.41 -10.49 10.85
N GLY A 335 1.37 -11.67 11.47
CA GLY A 335 0.11 -12.31 11.87
C GLY A 335 -0.94 -12.29 10.76
N GLY A 336 -0.53 -12.62 9.54
CA GLY A 336 -1.35 -12.52 8.34
C GLY A 336 -1.41 -13.82 7.55
N GLN A 337 -1.73 -13.71 6.27
CA GLN A 337 -1.82 -14.86 5.36
C GLN A 337 -1.41 -14.47 3.94
N VAL A 338 -0.97 -15.46 3.15
CA VAL A 338 -0.79 -15.34 1.71
C VAL A 338 -2.14 -15.53 1.04
N VAL A 339 -2.45 -14.70 0.05
CA VAL A 339 -3.75 -14.68 -0.63
C VAL A 339 -3.62 -14.76 -2.14
N ALA A 340 -4.60 -15.38 -2.80
CA ALA A 340 -4.74 -15.37 -4.24
C ALA A 340 -5.17 -13.97 -4.72
N SER A 341 -4.35 -13.37 -5.58
CA SER A 341 -4.48 -11.97 -6.00
C SER A 341 -4.51 -11.79 -7.53
N ALA A 342 -4.90 -12.84 -8.25
CA ALA A 342 -5.10 -12.79 -9.69
C ALA A 342 -6.14 -11.71 -10.08
N SER A 343 -5.96 -11.11 -11.24
CA SER A 343 -6.92 -10.19 -11.86
C SER A 343 -7.20 -10.52 -13.34
N GLU A 344 -6.55 -11.56 -13.85
CA GLU A 344 -6.73 -12.09 -15.21
C GLU A 344 -6.89 -13.61 -15.13
N GLU A 345 -7.70 -14.18 -16.01
CA GLU A 345 -7.82 -15.62 -16.15
C GLU A 345 -6.52 -16.24 -16.65
N GLY A 346 -6.19 -17.46 -16.20
CA GLY A 346 -4.99 -18.15 -16.63
C GLY A 346 -3.70 -17.59 -16.03
N GLY A 347 -3.77 -16.83 -14.96
CA GLY A 347 -2.61 -16.34 -14.23
C GLY A 347 -2.73 -16.54 -12.71
N VAL A 348 -1.64 -16.96 -12.05
CA VAL A 348 -1.53 -17.00 -10.59
C VAL A 348 -0.68 -15.85 -10.11
N VAL A 349 -1.22 -15.11 -9.16
CA VAL A 349 -0.51 -14.02 -8.46
C VAL A 349 -0.77 -14.18 -6.97
N VAL A 350 0.27 -14.12 -6.17
CA VAL A 350 0.18 -14.12 -4.72
C VAL A 350 0.40 -12.73 -4.14
N ASN A 351 -0.25 -12.44 -3.02
CA ASN A 351 -0.01 -11.26 -2.21
C ASN A 351 -0.18 -11.63 -0.74
N GLY A 352 -0.02 -10.68 0.17
CA GLY A 352 -0.25 -10.91 1.59
C GLY A 352 -1.24 -9.91 2.18
N MET A 353 -1.99 -10.37 3.18
CA MET A 353 -2.86 -9.51 3.98
C MET A 353 -2.76 -9.85 5.46
N SER A 354 -3.24 -8.94 6.30
CA SER A 354 -3.46 -9.17 7.74
C SER A 354 -4.74 -8.48 8.18
N LEU A 355 -5.40 -9.04 9.18
CA LEU A 355 -6.41 -8.32 9.95
C LEU A 355 -5.74 -7.29 10.86
N TYR A 356 -6.52 -6.37 11.41
CA TYR A 356 -6.00 -5.37 12.35
C TYR A 356 -5.29 -6.00 13.56
N ALA A 357 -5.81 -7.11 14.09
CA ALA A 357 -5.25 -7.81 15.23
C ALA A 357 -3.87 -8.45 14.94
N ARG A 358 -3.58 -8.84 13.69
CA ARG A 358 -2.32 -9.50 13.28
C ARG A 358 -2.03 -10.74 14.11
N ASP A 359 -3.01 -11.62 14.28
CA ASP A 359 -3.03 -12.74 15.23
C ASP A 359 -3.22 -14.13 14.59
N SER A 360 -3.01 -14.26 13.27
CA SER A 360 -3.11 -15.57 12.59
C SER A 360 -2.02 -16.56 13.00
N GLY A 361 -0.95 -16.11 13.65
CA GLY A 361 0.21 -16.94 13.96
C GLY A 361 1.22 -17.08 12.81
N VAL A 362 0.92 -16.54 11.62
CA VAL A 362 1.79 -16.62 10.43
C VAL A 362 2.34 -15.25 10.06
N ALA A 363 3.65 -15.14 9.91
CA ALA A 363 4.35 -14.00 9.32
C ALA A 363 4.65 -14.29 7.85
N ASN A 364 4.21 -13.44 6.93
CA ASN A 364 4.55 -13.62 5.53
C ASN A 364 5.12 -12.34 4.90
N SER A 365 5.94 -12.50 3.88
CA SER A 365 6.53 -11.40 3.11
C SER A 365 6.79 -11.83 1.67
N ALA A 366 6.63 -10.94 0.73
CA ALA A 366 7.30 -11.13 -0.54
C ALA A 366 8.82 -11.07 -0.35
N ILE A 367 9.54 -11.91 -1.06
CA ILE A 367 10.98 -11.82 -1.28
C ILE A 367 11.18 -11.69 -2.79
N VAL A 368 11.67 -10.53 -3.21
CA VAL A 368 11.64 -10.12 -4.61
C VAL A 368 12.98 -9.58 -5.06
N VAL A 369 13.23 -9.67 -6.36
CA VAL A 369 14.43 -9.15 -7.03
C VAL A 369 14.00 -8.10 -8.04
N ASN A 370 14.74 -7.00 -8.12
CA ASN A 370 14.47 -5.94 -9.07
C ASN A 370 14.64 -6.38 -10.52
N VAL A 371 13.71 -5.95 -11.35
CA VAL A 371 13.70 -6.12 -12.82
C VAL A 371 13.46 -4.79 -13.49
N GLY A 372 13.95 -4.60 -14.69
CA GLY A 372 13.87 -3.35 -15.42
C GLY A 372 13.77 -3.53 -16.93
N PRO A 373 13.71 -2.43 -17.69
CA PRO A 373 13.63 -2.47 -19.15
C PRO A 373 14.73 -3.29 -19.85
N ASP A 374 15.89 -3.43 -19.23
CA ASP A 374 16.97 -4.29 -19.74
C ASP A 374 16.61 -5.78 -19.70
N ASP A 375 15.64 -6.17 -18.87
CA ASP A 375 15.17 -7.54 -18.71
C ASP A 375 13.95 -7.88 -19.56
N PHE A 376 13.06 -6.91 -19.81
CA PHE A 376 11.77 -7.14 -20.43
C PHE A 376 11.48 -6.27 -21.67
N GLY A 377 12.31 -5.28 -21.98
CA GLY A 377 12.14 -4.38 -23.11
C GLY A 377 11.75 -2.96 -22.73
N THR A 378 11.87 -2.03 -23.69
CA THR A 378 11.66 -0.58 -23.47
C THR A 378 10.28 -0.07 -23.91
N HIS A 379 9.49 -0.89 -24.60
CA HIS A 379 8.12 -0.52 -24.92
C HIS A 379 7.29 -0.39 -23.64
N PRO A 380 6.41 0.60 -23.51
CA PRO A 380 5.66 0.84 -22.28
C PRO A 380 4.90 -0.37 -21.71
N LEU A 381 4.44 -1.27 -22.58
CA LEU A 381 3.68 -2.46 -22.19
C LEU A 381 4.53 -3.74 -22.05
N ASP A 382 5.84 -3.70 -22.30
CA ASP A 382 6.71 -4.88 -22.22
C ASP A 382 6.74 -5.45 -20.78
N GLY A 383 6.75 -4.57 -19.78
CA GLY A 383 6.68 -5.00 -18.37
C GLY A 383 5.37 -5.72 -18.03
N VAL A 384 4.25 -5.35 -18.66
CA VAL A 384 2.96 -6.07 -18.54
C VAL A 384 3.07 -7.46 -19.16
N ALA A 385 3.65 -7.57 -20.36
CA ALA A 385 3.85 -8.85 -21.03
C ALA A 385 4.74 -9.78 -20.21
N PHE A 386 5.82 -9.24 -19.63
CA PHE A 386 6.74 -9.96 -18.75
C PHE A 386 6.03 -10.49 -17.50
N GLN A 387 5.21 -9.69 -16.83
CA GLN A 387 4.42 -10.14 -15.68
C GLN A 387 3.47 -11.29 -16.08
N ARG A 388 2.73 -11.14 -17.20
CA ARG A 388 1.80 -12.16 -17.71
C ARG A 388 2.48 -13.48 -18.01
N GLU A 389 3.72 -13.48 -18.52
CA GLU A 389 4.49 -14.68 -18.80
C GLU A 389 4.68 -15.53 -17.54
N TRP A 390 5.17 -14.92 -16.46
CA TRP A 390 5.47 -15.63 -15.22
C TRP A 390 4.22 -16.01 -14.45
N GLU A 391 3.18 -15.17 -14.50
CA GLU A 391 1.87 -15.48 -13.91
C GLU A 391 1.20 -16.67 -14.59
N ARG A 392 1.33 -16.80 -15.92
CA ARG A 392 0.83 -17.93 -16.69
C ARG A 392 1.60 -19.22 -16.37
N LYS A 393 2.93 -19.16 -16.36
CA LYS A 393 3.76 -20.31 -15.97
C LYS A 393 3.41 -20.82 -14.58
N ALA A 394 3.21 -19.90 -13.63
CA ALA A 394 2.75 -20.25 -12.29
C ALA A 394 1.36 -20.92 -12.29
N TYR A 395 0.44 -20.45 -13.11
CA TYR A 395 -0.89 -21.03 -13.26
C TYR A 395 -0.83 -22.45 -13.82
N GLU A 396 -0.03 -22.67 -14.86
CA GLU A 396 0.17 -23.98 -15.49
C GLU A 396 0.81 -24.98 -14.51
N LEU A 397 1.87 -24.58 -13.80
CA LEU A 397 2.53 -25.39 -12.78
C LEU A 397 1.62 -25.70 -11.58
N GLY A 398 0.73 -24.79 -11.20
CA GLY A 398 -0.27 -24.98 -10.17
C GLY A 398 -1.42 -25.91 -10.57
N GLY A 399 -1.46 -26.40 -11.82
CA GLY A 399 -2.49 -27.32 -12.32
C GLY A 399 -3.68 -26.64 -12.98
N SER A 400 -3.52 -25.38 -13.41
CA SER A 400 -4.52 -24.60 -14.17
C SER A 400 -5.88 -24.43 -13.47
N ASN A 401 -5.85 -24.27 -12.16
CA ASN A 401 -7.03 -24.14 -11.29
C ASN A 401 -6.87 -23.12 -10.16
N PHE A 402 -5.94 -22.16 -10.32
CA PHE A 402 -5.54 -21.17 -9.34
C PHE A 402 -4.87 -21.70 -8.06
N HIS A 403 -4.52 -22.98 -7.99
CA HIS A 403 -3.53 -23.43 -7.01
C HIS A 403 -2.19 -22.79 -7.34
N ALA A 404 -1.45 -22.40 -6.31
CA ALA A 404 -0.16 -21.75 -6.50
C ALA A 404 0.99 -22.76 -6.49
N PRO A 405 2.01 -22.59 -7.35
CA PRO A 405 3.26 -23.34 -7.23
C PRO A 405 3.93 -23.00 -5.90
N ALA A 406 4.40 -24.01 -5.18
CA ALA A 406 5.06 -23.81 -3.91
C ALA A 406 6.22 -24.80 -3.72
N GLN A 407 7.21 -24.37 -2.95
CA GLN A 407 8.41 -25.15 -2.65
C GLN A 407 8.93 -24.77 -1.28
N THR A 408 9.52 -25.70 -0.54
CA THR A 408 10.20 -25.32 0.69
C THR A 408 11.58 -24.70 0.39
N VAL A 409 12.07 -23.88 1.31
CA VAL A 409 13.43 -23.30 1.22
C VAL A 409 14.49 -24.40 1.04
N GLY A 410 14.36 -25.52 1.75
CA GLY A 410 15.27 -26.64 1.61
C GLY A 410 15.26 -27.26 0.21
N GLN A 411 14.08 -27.46 -0.38
CA GLN A 411 13.96 -27.95 -1.75
C GLN A 411 14.52 -26.94 -2.77
N PHE A 412 14.19 -25.66 -2.60
CA PHE A 412 14.67 -24.57 -3.48
C PHE A 412 16.20 -24.45 -3.48
N LEU A 413 16.82 -24.64 -2.31
CA LEU A 413 18.28 -24.63 -2.17
C LEU A 413 18.96 -25.98 -2.52
N GLY A 414 18.20 -26.98 -2.98
CA GLY A 414 18.73 -28.29 -3.35
C GLY A 414 19.27 -29.11 -2.18
N LEU A 415 18.79 -28.89 -0.96
CA LEU A 415 19.24 -29.61 0.22
C LEU A 415 18.73 -31.07 0.19
N SER A 416 19.61 -32.03 0.48
CA SER A 416 19.23 -33.44 0.62
C SER A 416 18.23 -33.60 1.79
N GLN A 417 17.16 -34.39 1.58
CA GLN A 417 16.11 -34.66 2.57
C GLN A 417 15.29 -33.43 2.99
N ALA A 418 15.18 -32.40 2.14
CA ALA A 418 14.31 -31.27 2.38
C ALA A 418 12.84 -31.70 2.52
N PRO A 419 12.09 -31.19 3.52
CA PRO A 419 10.68 -31.54 3.68
C PRO A 419 9.85 -31.01 2.50
N SER A 420 8.73 -31.69 2.19
CA SER A 420 7.79 -31.20 1.18
C SER A 420 6.86 -30.13 1.78
N VAL A 421 6.23 -29.36 0.89
CA VAL A 421 5.28 -28.27 1.26
C VAL A 421 4.14 -28.77 2.14
N GLN A 422 3.68 -30.01 1.98
CA GLN A 422 2.61 -30.61 2.79
C GLN A 422 2.96 -30.71 4.29
N ASN A 423 4.24 -30.68 4.62
CA ASN A 423 4.75 -30.71 5.99
C ASN A 423 5.16 -29.32 6.51
N SER A 424 4.76 -28.27 5.81
CA SER A 424 5.14 -26.89 6.09
C SER A 424 3.91 -26.04 6.45
N ILE A 425 4.14 -24.89 7.06
CA ILE A 425 3.09 -23.87 7.25
C ILE A 425 2.89 -23.14 5.92
N TYR A 426 1.68 -23.15 5.40
CA TYR A 426 1.25 -22.29 4.30
C TYR A 426 -0.21 -21.88 4.52
N SER A 427 -0.55 -20.68 4.07
CA SER A 427 -1.89 -20.09 4.30
C SER A 427 -2.64 -19.78 3.00
N TYR A 428 -2.04 -20.03 1.85
CA TYR A 428 -2.66 -19.73 0.57
C TYR A 428 -3.89 -20.60 0.32
N GLU A 429 -5.04 -20.00 0.24
CA GLU A 429 -6.27 -20.55 -0.35
C GLU A 429 -6.37 -20.07 -1.80
N PRO A 430 -6.61 -20.81 -2.79
CA PRO A 430 -7.22 -22.12 -3.07
C PRO A 430 -6.39 -23.38 -2.80
N GLY A 431 -5.12 -23.25 -2.48
CA GLY A 431 -4.23 -24.39 -2.22
C GLY A 431 -2.94 -24.31 -3.03
N VAL A 432 -1.98 -25.17 -2.70
CA VAL A 432 -0.66 -25.17 -3.30
C VAL A 432 -0.31 -26.51 -3.94
N VAL A 433 0.55 -26.46 -4.97
CA VAL A 433 1.15 -27.62 -5.62
C VAL A 433 2.65 -27.58 -5.39
N ASN A 434 3.22 -28.67 -4.85
CA ASN A 434 4.66 -28.77 -4.65
C ASN A 434 5.35 -28.98 -6.02
N CYS A 435 6.08 -27.97 -6.47
CA CYS A 435 6.81 -27.98 -7.72
C CYS A 435 8.02 -27.06 -7.65
N ASP A 436 8.90 -27.14 -8.65
CA ASP A 436 10.11 -26.32 -8.67
C ASP A 436 9.78 -24.87 -9.05
N LEU A 437 10.06 -23.94 -8.15
CA LEU A 437 9.84 -22.50 -8.36
C LEU A 437 10.83 -21.89 -9.37
N HIS A 438 11.91 -22.61 -9.74
CA HIS A 438 12.80 -22.20 -10.83
C HIS A 438 12.08 -22.21 -12.19
N ASP A 439 11.04 -23.03 -12.35
CA ASP A 439 10.27 -23.13 -13.59
C ASP A 439 9.29 -21.96 -13.80
N CYS A 440 8.95 -21.20 -12.74
CA CYS A 440 8.01 -20.08 -12.82
C CYS A 440 8.61 -18.71 -12.48
N LEU A 441 9.94 -18.61 -12.46
CA LEU A 441 10.67 -17.35 -12.29
C LEU A 441 11.86 -17.29 -13.25
N PRO A 442 12.30 -16.08 -13.66
CA PRO A 442 13.54 -15.95 -14.41
C PRO A 442 14.74 -16.51 -13.64
N SER A 443 15.65 -17.19 -14.31
CA SER A 443 16.83 -17.79 -13.68
C SER A 443 17.71 -16.80 -12.93
N PHE A 444 17.81 -15.56 -13.42
CA PHE A 444 18.56 -14.51 -12.72
C PHE A 444 17.88 -14.07 -11.42
N VAL A 445 16.55 -14.24 -11.29
CA VAL A 445 15.81 -13.97 -10.05
C VAL A 445 16.05 -15.08 -9.05
N THR A 446 15.89 -16.35 -9.46
CA THR A 446 16.08 -17.51 -8.57
C THR A 446 17.51 -17.58 -8.06
N SER A 447 18.52 -17.36 -8.92
CA SER A 447 19.93 -17.35 -8.51
C SER A 447 20.27 -16.29 -7.46
N VAL A 448 19.63 -15.11 -7.52
CA VAL A 448 19.80 -14.08 -6.49
C VAL A 448 19.10 -14.50 -5.19
N LEU A 449 17.89 -15.10 -5.26
CA LEU A 449 17.18 -15.58 -4.07
C LEU A 449 17.91 -16.73 -3.37
N GLU A 450 18.52 -17.66 -4.12
CA GLU A 450 19.36 -18.75 -3.57
C GLU A 450 20.50 -18.20 -2.69
N ARG A 451 21.13 -17.10 -3.11
CA ARG A 451 22.18 -16.44 -2.34
C ARG A 451 21.65 -15.56 -1.20
N ALA A 452 20.48 -14.97 -1.38
CA ALA A 452 19.86 -14.08 -0.40
C ALA A 452 19.31 -14.86 0.82
N LEU A 453 18.68 -16.01 0.64
CA LEU A 453 18.06 -16.80 1.70
C LEU A 453 19.05 -17.15 2.83
N PRO A 454 20.23 -17.77 2.59
CA PRO A 454 21.19 -18.05 3.66
C PRO A 454 21.80 -16.77 4.26
N TYR A 455 21.87 -15.68 3.51
CA TYR A 455 22.30 -14.38 4.04
C TYR A 455 21.29 -13.84 5.05
N TRP A 456 19.99 -13.95 4.76
CA TRP A 456 18.93 -13.51 5.66
C TRP A 456 18.75 -14.41 6.87
N GLY A 457 19.01 -15.73 6.73
CA GLY A 457 19.06 -16.68 7.85
C GLY A 457 20.07 -16.27 8.94
N ARG A 458 21.19 -15.65 8.56
CA ARG A 458 22.14 -15.06 9.51
C ARG A 458 21.64 -13.78 10.20
N ARG A 459 20.60 -13.14 9.66
CA ARG A 459 19.99 -11.91 10.23
C ARG A 459 18.81 -12.23 11.12
N ILE A 460 17.99 -13.18 10.69
CA ILE A 460 16.80 -13.66 11.40
C ILE A 460 16.96 -15.18 11.50
N ARG A 461 17.25 -15.66 12.71
CA ARG A 461 17.42 -17.10 12.95
C ARG A 461 16.14 -17.85 12.58
N GLY A 462 16.25 -18.89 11.76
CA GLY A 462 15.12 -19.68 11.26
C GLY A 462 14.46 -19.11 10.02
N PHE A 463 14.95 -17.99 9.45
CA PHE A 463 14.42 -17.45 8.20
C PHE A 463 14.62 -18.38 7.00
N ASP A 464 15.75 -19.08 6.95
CA ASP A 464 16.14 -20.04 5.92
C ASP A 464 15.99 -21.50 6.37
N ASP A 465 15.11 -21.75 7.36
CA ASP A 465 14.83 -23.11 7.79
C ASP A 465 14.32 -23.94 6.60
N PRO A 466 14.87 -25.16 6.38
CA PRO A 466 14.50 -26.00 5.26
C PRO A 466 13.01 -26.30 5.11
N ALA A 467 12.23 -26.22 6.18
CA ALA A 467 10.78 -26.46 6.17
C ALA A 467 9.94 -25.21 5.84
N VAL A 468 10.54 -24.04 5.75
CA VAL A 468 9.83 -22.80 5.44
C VAL A 468 9.27 -22.85 4.03
N CYS A 469 7.99 -22.51 3.86
CA CYS A 469 7.28 -22.53 2.59
C CYS A 469 7.47 -21.23 1.82
N MET A 470 7.68 -21.36 0.51
CA MET A 470 7.63 -20.27 -0.47
C MET A 470 6.55 -20.56 -1.49
N THR A 471 5.72 -19.55 -1.79
CA THR A 471 4.59 -19.66 -2.72
C THR A 471 4.75 -18.64 -3.86
N GLY A 472 4.67 -19.08 -5.11
CA GLY A 472 4.86 -18.26 -6.32
C GLY A 472 3.52 -17.92 -7.00
N VAL A 473 3.47 -16.84 -7.76
CA VAL A 473 4.51 -15.82 -7.94
C VAL A 473 4.02 -14.45 -7.47
N GLU A 474 4.90 -13.63 -6.92
CA GLU A 474 4.61 -12.22 -6.65
C GLU A 474 5.25 -11.37 -7.76
N THR A 475 4.43 -10.83 -8.66
CA THR A 475 4.87 -10.09 -9.86
C THR A 475 4.46 -8.64 -9.85
N ARG A 476 3.61 -8.21 -8.88
CA ARG A 476 2.93 -6.91 -8.90
C ARG A 476 3.32 -6.01 -7.74
N THR A 477 4.62 -5.86 -7.50
CA THR A 477 5.14 -4.98 -6.44
C THR A 477 4.90 -3.50 -6.73
N SER A 478 4.75 -3.11 -8.00
CA SER A 478 4.36 -1.77 -8.45
C SER A 478 3.92 -1.79 -9.92
N ALA A 479 3.40 -0.66 -10.42
CA ALA A 479 3.09 -0.51 -11.84
C ALA A 479 4.35 -0.73 -12.70
N PRO A 480 4.26 -1.51 -13.80
CA PRO A 480 5.39 -1.76 -14.70
C PRO A 480 5.65 -0.62 -15.69
N LEU A 481 4.86 0.44 -15.61
CA LEU A 481 4.97 1.62 -16.46
C LEU A 481 4.74 2.91 -15.67
N ARG A 482 5.08 4.03 -16.30
CA ARG A 482 4.75 5.38 -15.83
C ARG A 482 4.03 6.14 -16.92
N MET A 483 2.90 6.76 -16.58
CA MET A 483 2.20 7.70 -17.45
C MET A 483 2.82 9.09 -17.30
N GLY A 484 3.08 9.77 -18.43
CA GLY A 484 3.58 11.14 -18.43
C GLY A 484 2.57 12.12 -17.81
N ARG A 485 3.06 13.09 -17.05
CA ARG A 485 2.27 14.24 -16.57
C ARG A 485 3.16 15.46 -16.34
N ASN A 486 2.62 16.64 -16.62
CA ASN A 486 3.28 17.91 -16.39
C ASN A 486 3.16 18.38 -14.92
N GLU A 487 3.61 19.59 -14.61
CA GLU A 487 3.52 20.18 -13.25
C GLU A 487 2.07 20.35 -12.77
N GLU A 488 1.11 20.58 -13.68
CA GLU A 488 -0.32 20.61 -13.37
C GLU A 488 -0.93 19.20 -13.25
N ARG A 489 -0.10 18.15 -13.33
CA ARG A 489 -0.48 16.72 -13.31
C ARG A 489 -1.37 16.27 -14.48
N ILE A 490 -1.36 17.03 -15.58
CA ILE A 490 -2.09 16.70 -16.80
C ILE A 490 -1.17 15.92 -17.74
N SER A 491 -1.74 14.95 -18.47
CA SER A 491 -1.02 14.26 -19.55
C SER A 491 -0.49 15.27 -20.57
N PRO A 492 0.79 15.18 -21.00
CA PRO A 492 1.34 16.06 -22.01
C PRO A 492 0.68 15.93 -23.39
N THR A 493 0.12 14.76 -23.68
CA THR A 493 -0.45 14.39 -24.99
C THR A 493 -1.97 14.44 -25.02
N VAL A 494 -2.65 14.36 -23.84
CA VAL A 494 -4.13 14.35 -23.77
C VAL A 494 -4.60 15.36 -22.73
N GLY A 495 -5.05 16.50 -23.18
CA GLY A 495 -5.56 17.57 -22.32
C GLY A 495 -6.82 17.16 -21.56
N GLY A 496 -6.89 17.46 -20.26
CA GLY A 496 -7.99 17.06 -19.38
C GLY A 496 -7.87 15.65 -18.79
N PHE A 497 -6.83 14.89 -19.15
CA PHE A 497 -6.52 13.60 -18.56
C PHE A 497 -5.45 13.76 -17.48
N TYR A 498 -5.75 13.32 -16.24
CA TYR A 498 -4.92 13.47 -15.05
C TYR A 498 -4.50 12.08 -14.54
N PRO A 499 -3.34 11.54 -14.94
CA PRO A 499 -2.84 10.27 -14.38
C PRO A 499 -2.44 10.43 -12.92
N MET A 500 -2.92 9.55 -12.04
CA MET A 500 -2.62 9.61 -10.61
C MET A 500 -2.46 8.24 -9.95
N GLY A 501 -1.83 8.25 -8.80
CA GLY A 501 -1.68 7.10 -7.94
C GLY A 501 -0.69 6.05 -8.44
N GLU A 502 -0.86 4.84 -7.96
CA GLU A 502 0.06 3.72 -8.22
C GLU A 502 0.00 3.25 -9.67
N GLY A 503 -1.19 3.19 -10.27
CA GLY A 503 -1.37 2.79 -11.66
C GLY A 503 -0.66 3.71 -12.65
N ALA A 504 -0.56 4.99 -12.35
CA ALA A 504 0.20 5.95 -13.14
C ALA A 504 1.71 5.97 -12.84
N GLY A 505 2.17 5.14 -11.88
CA GLY A 505 3.59 5.00 -11.54
C GLY A 505 4.14 6.06 -10.56
N TYR A 506 3.27 6.80 -9.85
CA TYR A 506 3.67 7.89 -8.93
C TYR A 506 3.52 7.56 -7.44
N ALA A 507 2.93 6.44 -7.11
CA ALA A 507 2.74 5.99 -5.73
C ALA A 507 3.12 4.51 -5.59
N GLY A 508 3.31 4.04 -4.37
CA GLY A 508 3.64 2.66 -4.05
C GLY A 508 3.03 2.24 -2.71
N GLY A 509 1.76 2.57 -2.46
CA GLY A 509 1.03 2.21 -1.24
C GLY A 509 -0.11 3.17 -0.94
N ILE A 510 -0.94 2.84 0.06
CA ILE A 510 -2.20 3.53 0.38
C ILE A 510 -2.00 5.04 0.58
N MET A 511 -1.12 5.45 1.49
CA MET A 511 -0.95 6.88 1.83
C MET A 511 -0.36 7.70 0.70
N SER A 512 0.61 7.17 -0.05
CA SER A 512 1.19 7.88 -1.19
C SER A 512 0.19 8.01 -2.34
N ALA A 513 -0.63 7.00 -2.59
CA ALA A 513 -1.69 7.05 -3.59
C ALA A 513 -2.81 8.01 -3.17
N ALA A 514 -3.23 7.96 -1.90
CA ALA A 514 -4.22 8.87 -1.33
C ALA A 514 -3.79 10.35 -1.45
N LEU A 515 -2.55 10.66 -1.08
CA LEU A 515 -1.98 12.00 -1.22
C LEU A 515 -1.92 12.42 -2.69
N ASP A 516 -1.46 11.54 -3.58
CA ASP A 516 -1.34 11.87 -5.00
C ASP A 516 -2.71 12.15 -5.63
N GLY A 517 -3.76 11.40 -5.24
CA GLY A 517 -5.14 11.67 -5.65
C GLY A 517 -5.68 13.00 -5.12
N ALA A 518 -5.49 13.27 -3.83
CA ALA A 518 -5.91 14.54 -3.20
C ALA A 518 -5.25 15.75 -3.88
N GLU A 519 -3.93 15.73 -4.04
CA GLU A 519 -3.17 16.81 -4.68
C GLU A 519 -3.54 16.99 -6.17
N THR A 520 -3.85 15.90 -6.87
CA THR A 520 -4.31 15.97 -8.28
C THR A 520 -5.68 16.64 -8.36
N ALA A 521 -6.60 16.29 -7.45
CA ALA A 521 -7.90 16.95 -7.38
C ALA A 521 -7.78 18.45 -7.02
N ILE A 522 -6.90 18.80 -6.09
CA ILE A 522 -6.64 20.19 -5.70
C ILE A 522 -6.14 21.02 -6.88
N LEU A 523 -5.17 20.51 -7.63
CA LEU A 523 -4.66 21.19 -8.84
C LEU A 523 -5.73 21.30 -9.93
N CYS A 524 -6.58 20.27 -10.08
CA CYS A 524 -7.74 20.36 -10.98
C CYS A 524 -8.70 21.48 -10.54
N MET A 525 -9.05 21.54 -9.25
CA MET A 525 -9.92 22.59 -8.68
C MET A 525 -9.30 23.98 -8.77
N ALA A 526 -7.99 24.11 -8.64
CA ALA A 526 -7.28 25.38 -8.82
C ALA A 526 -7.38 25.93 -10.26
N LYS A 527 -7.69 25.07 -11.23
CA LYS A 527 -7.86 25.46 -12.63
C LYS A 527 -9.31 25.74 -13.01
N TYR A 528 -10.25 24.97 -12.51
CA TYR A 528 -11.65 24.99 -12.94
C TYR A 528 -12.59 25.51 -11.84
N ALA A 529 -13.64 26.24 -12.27
CA ALA A 529 -14.79 26.54 -11.44
C ALA A 529 -15.65 25.28 -11.21
N LYS A 530 -16.52 25.32 -10.20
CA LYS A 530 -17.50 24.24 -9.96
C LYS A 530 -18.38 24.05 -11.20
N PRO A 531 -18.74 22.81 -11.57
CA PRO A 531 -19.71 22.59 -12.64
C PRO A 531 -21.10 23.11 -12.22
N ASN A 532 -21.86 23.61 -13.17
CA ASN A 532 -23.22 24.11 -12.98
C ASN A 532 -24.18 23.01 -12.48
#